data_79645489c77adb901da47694f2bc38e7
#
_entry.id   79645489c77adb901da47694f2bc38e7
#
_cell.length_a   1.000
_cell.length_b   1.000
_cell.length_c   1.000
_cell.angle_alpha   90.00
_cell.angle_beta   90.00
_cell.angle_gamma   90.00
#
_symmetry.space_group_name_H-M   'P 1'
#
loop_
_entity.id
_entity.type
_entity.pdbx_description
1 polymer ?
#
loop_
_entity_poly.entity_id
_entity_poly.type
_entity_poly.pdbx_seq_one_letter_code
_entity_poly.pdbx_strand_id
1 'polypeptide(L)'
;GPSAAALYGNAAAAGVVLITTKKGSADKTSVTVSNNTTFSKVSMMPEMQSKYGNLPNSLDSWGPIVNSDYDPRDFFQTGANVINSFALSTGNKKNQAYLSASTTNTTNILPNSGYNRYNFTVRNTTSFLKDKMTLDAGASYILQNDKNMMSQGYYYNPLPGLYRFPRSENFDDVRMFERYNS
;
A
#
# COMPACT_ATOMS: atom_id res chain seq x y z
N GLY A 1 6.99 -27.24 6.75
CA GLY A 1 7.87 -28.33 7.16
C GLY A 1 7.07 -29.57 7.56
N PRO A 2 7.73 -30.72 7.92
CA PRO A 2 7.08 -32.01 8.16
C PRO A 2 5.94 -31.95 9.20
N SER A 3 6.11 -31.18 10.28
CA SER A 3 5.11 -31.02 11.32
C SER A 3 3.83 -30.31 10.86
N ALA A 4 3.97 -29.35 9.95
CA ALA A 4 2.82 -28.68 9.34
C ALA A 4 2.06 -29.61 8.38
N ALA A 5 2.79 -30.42 7.60
CA ALA A 5 2.22 -31.43 6.71
C ALA A 5 1.46 -32.53 7.45
N ALA A 6 1.94 -32.91 8.64
CA ALA A 6 1.27 -33.91 9.49
C ALA A 6 -0.10 -33.44 10.01
N LEU A 7 -0.25 -32.13 10.27
CA LEU A 7 -1.49 -31.53 10.81
C LEU A 7 -2.46 -31.06 9.71
N TYR A 8 -1.93 -30.56 8.59
CA TYR A 8 -2.72 -29.84 7.55
C TYR A 8 -2.60 -30.47 6.16
N GLY A 9 -1.96 -31.63 6.04
CA GLY A 9 -1.82 -32.36 4.79
C GLY A 9 -0.69 -31.84 3.90
N ASN A 10 -0.58 -32.42 2.70
CA ASN A 10 0.53 -32.15 1.75
C ASN A 10 0.59 -30.69 1.28
N ALA A 11 -0.52 -29.99 1.22
CA ALA A 11 -0.56 -28.57 0.87
C ALA A 11 0.24 -27.68 1.86
N ALA A 12 0.50 -28.18 3.07
CA ALA A 12 1.25 -27.49 4.10
C ALA A 12 2.76 -27.82 4.11
N ALA A 13 3.29 -28.53 3.11
CA ALA A 13 4.69 -28.94 3.04
C ALA A 13 5.65 -27.73 3.05
N ALA A 14 5.28 -26.63 2.43
CA ALA A 14 6.03 -25.36 2.41
C ALA A 14 5.82 -24.48 3.66
N GLY A 15 4.91 -24.86 4.56
CA GLY A 15 4.55 -24.11 5.77
C GLY A 15 3.06 -23.77 5.82
N VAL A 16 2.61 -23.34 6.99
CA VAL A 16 1.23 -22.91 7.24
C VAL A 16 1.22 -21.57 7.95
N VAL A 17 0.39 -20.66 7.51
CA VAL A 17 0.05 -19.43 8.22
C VAL A 17 -1.36 -19.59 8.78
N LEU A 18 -1.47 -19.74 10.09
CA LEU A 18 -2.76 -19.80 10.76
C LEU A 18 -3.21 -18.41 11.16
N ILE A 19 -4.31 -17.94 10.57
CA ILE A 19 -4.90 -16.64 10.86
C ILE A 19 -6.12 -16.84 11.75
N THR A 20 -6.05 -16.38 12.99
CA THR A 20 -7.19 -16.33 13.89
C THR A 20 -7.74 -14.91 13.95
N THR A 21 -8.96 -14.71 13.48
CA THR A 21 -9.62 -13.40 13.52
C THR A 21 -10.08 -13.07 14.94
N LYS A 22 -10.08 -11.78 15.28
CA LYS A 22 -10.56 -11.31 16.58
C LYS A 22 -12.04 -11.67 16.78
N LYS A 23 -12.36 -12.07 17.99
CA LYS A 23 -13.73 -12.35 18.45
C LYS A 23 -14.16 -11.29 19.46
N GLY A 24 -15.45 -11.23 19.76
CA GLY A 24 -15.98 -10.50 20.89
C GLY A 24 -15.41 -11.00 22.21
N SER A 25 -15.42 -10.18 23.24
CA SER A 25 -14.93 -10.52 24.57
C SER A 25 -16.09 -10.82 25.49
N ALA A 26 -15.98 -11.89 26.29
CA ALA A 26 -16.97 -12.20 27.30
C ALA A 26 -16.83 -11.22 28.49
N ASP A 27 -17.97 -10.77 29.01
CA ASP A 27 -18.11 -9.95 30.23
C ASP A 27 -17.27 -8.65 30.24
N LYS A 28 -16.88 -8.17 29.03
CA LYS A 28 -16.11 -6.94 28.88
C LYS A 28 -16.48 -6.22 27.60
N THR A 29 -16.76 -4.93 27.69
CA THR A 29 -16.85 -4.05 26.54
C THR A 29 -15.52 -3.31 26.38
N SER A 30 -14.97 -3.36 25.19
CA SER A 30 -13.72 -2.68 24.82
C SER A 30 -13.91 -1.92 23.51
N VAL A 31 -13.55 -0.66 23.54
CA VAL A 31 -13.47 0.19 22.35
C VAL A 31 -12.01 0.51 22.11
N THR A 32 -11.55 0.30 20.89
CA THR A 32 -10.20 0.66 20.46
C THR A 32 -10.28 1.59 19.27
N VAL A 33 -9.63 2.73 19.37
CA VAL A 33 -9.43 3.66 18.26
C VAL A 33 -7.94 3.79 18.05
N SER A 34 -7.48 3.68 16.81
CA SER A 34 -6.08 3.90 16.50
C SER A 34 -5.90 4.69 15.21
N ASN A 35 -4.86 5.49 15.19
CA ASN A 35 -4.35 6.17 14.01
C ASN A 35 -2.88 5.81 13.86
N ASN A 36 -2.48 5.56 12.61
CA ASN A 36 -1.08 5.42 12.23
C ASN A 36 -0.85 6.28 10.99
N THR A 37 0.00 7.28 11.13
CA THR A 37 0.35 8.17 10.03
C THR A 37 1.85 8.06 9.76
N THR A 38 2.21 7.73 8.53
CA THR A 38 3.59 7.58 8.07
C THR A 38 3.84 8.51 6.91
N PHE A 39 4.97 9.22 6.94
CA PHE A 39 5.46 10.02 5.82
C PHE A 39 6.68 9.36 5.19
N SER A 40 6.76 9.40 3.87
CA SER A 40 7.83 8.78 3.10
C SER A 40 8.43 9.80 2.14
N LYS A 41 9.76 9.80 2.04
CA LYS A 41 10.51 10.59 1.07
C LYS A 41 11.59 9.72 0.44
N VAL A 42 12.02 10.08 -0.77
CA VAL A 42 13.18 9.49 -1.39
C VAL A 42 14.42 9.81 -0.54
N SER A 43 15.17 8.79 -0.13
CA SER A 43 16.36 8.95 0.71
C SER A 43 17.66 8.77 -0.09
N MET A 44 17.70 7.80 -1.00
CA MET A 44 18.88 7.50 -1.79
C MET A 44 18.52 7.47 -3.28
N MET A 45 19.38 8.09 -4.08
CA MET A 45 19.31 8.08 -5.53
C MET A 45 20.70 7.75 -6.08
N PRO A 46 20.80 7.09 -7.23
CA PRO A 46 22.09 6.95 -7.92
C PRO A 46 22.68 8.33 -8.22
N GLU A 47 24.00 8.45 -8.06
CA GLU A 47 24.69 9.66 -8.52
C GLU A 47 24.64 9.73 -10.04
N MET A 48 24.18 10.85 -10.55
CA MET A 48 24.05 11.12 -11.97
C MET A 48 25.00 12.23 -12.39
N GLN A 49 25.55 12.12 -13.59
CA GLN A 49 26.32 13.22 -14.13
C GLN A 49 25.39 14.41 -14.47
N SER A 50 25.83 15.63 -14.24
CA SER A 50 25.11 16.88 -14.53
C SER A 50 25.89 17.85 -15.42
N LYS A 51 27.09 17.44 -15.85
CA LYS A 51 28.06 18.31 -16.55
C LYS A 51 27.87 18.32 -18.07
N TYR A 52 27.50 17.18 -18.65
CA TYR A 52 27.40 17.04 -20.10
C TYR A 52 25.92 16.93 -20.50
N GLY A 53 25.54 17.73 -21.50
CA GLY A 53 24.24 17.64 -22.14
C GLY A 53 24.14 16.47 -23.12
N ASN A 54 23.02 16.38 -23.83
CA ASN A 54 22.81 15.38 -24.85
C ASN A 54 23.34 15.85 -26.20
N LEU A 55 23.61 14.91 -27.10
CA LEU A 55 23.83 15.16 -28.49
C LEU A 55 22.49 15.50 -29.18
N PRO A 56 22.49 16.26 -30.27
CA PRO A 56 21.26 16.53 -31.03
C PRO A 56 20.54 15.25 -31.43
N ASN A 57 19.22 15.17 -31.14
CA ASN A 57 18.36 14.02 -31.41
C ASN A 57 18.79 12.72 -30.69
N SER A 58 19.51 12.83 -29.59
CA SER A 58 19.93 11.68 -28.77
C SER A 58 19.49 11.85 -27.33
N LEU A 59 19.23 10.73 -26.66
CA LEU A 59 19.02 10.67 -25.19
C LEU A 59 20.34 10.50 -24.43
N ASP A 60 21.47 10.32 -25.12
CA ASP A 60 22.76 10.09 -24.49
C ASP A 60 23.39 11.41 -24.05
N SER A 61 23.81 11.49 -22.82
CA SER A 61 24.28 12.71 -22.15
C SER A 61 25.80 12.87 -22.20
N TRP A 62 26.40 12.69 -23.38
CA TRP A 62 27.86 12.86 -23.57
C TRP A 62 28.16 13.90 -24.67
N GLY A 63 27.28 14.88 -24.82
CA GLY A 63 27.42 16.01 -25.73
C GLY A 63 28.21 17.18 -25.12
N PRO A 64 27.90 18.43 -25.50
CA PRO A 64 28.57 19.62 -25.02
C PRO A 64 28.43 19.77 -23.48
N ILE A 65 29.37 20.52 -22.89
CA ILE A 65 29.28 20.93 -21.51
C ILE A 65 28.09 21.87 -21.34
N VAL A 66 27.20 21.55 -20.42
CA VAL A 66 26.05 22.37 -20.04
C VAL A 66 26.05 22.53 -18.51
N ASN A 67 25.39 23.59 -18.02
CA ASN A 67 25.10 23.75 -16.62
C ASN A 67 23.65 23.30 -16.42
N SER A 68 23.47 22.05 -16.01
CA SER A 68 22.14 21.50 -15.73
C SER A 68 21.87 21.53 -14.24
N ASP A 69 20.73 22.04 -13.87
CA ASP A 69 20.16 22.02 -12.51
C ASP A 69 19.18 20.85 -12.32
N TYR A 70 19.04 19.98 -13.33
CA TYR A 70 18.16 18.84 -13.26
C TYR A 70 18.53 17.89 -12.12
N ASP A 71 17.62 17.73 -11.18
CA ASP A 71 17.70 16.72 -10.11
C ASP A 71 16.52 15.75 -10.23
N PRO A 72 16.75 14.46 -10.50
CA PRO A 72 15.66 13.49 -10.58
C PRO A 72 14.83 13.37 -9.30
N ARG A 73 15.32 13.88 -8.15
CA ARG A 73 14.55 13.93 -6.90
C ARG A 73 13.36 14.86 -6.97
N ASP A 74 13.40 15.89 -7.81
CA ASP A 74 12.32 16.86 -7.94
C ASP A 74 11.05 16.28 -8.59
N PHE A 75 11.17 15.11 -9.20
CA PHE A 75 10.03 14.35 -9.70
C PHE A 75 9.17 13.78 -8.57
N PHE A 76 9.77 13.45 -7.45
CA PHE A 76 9.09 12.78 -6.35
C PHE A 76 8.41 13.77 -5.41
N GLN A 77 7.34 13.31 -4.79
CA GLN A 77 6.64 14.04 -3.75
C GLN A 77 6.82 13.38 -2.38
N THR A 78 6.41 14.06 -1.33
CA THR A 78 6.28 13.42 -0.02
C THR A 78 5.07 12.48 -0.06
N GLY A 79 5.30 11.21 0.15
CA GLY A 79 4.25 10.22 0.35
C GLY A 79 3.68 10.30 1.77
N ALA A 80 2.40 9.98 1.90
CA ALA A 80 1.72 9.89 3.18
C ALA A 80 0.84 8.64 3.21
N ASN A 81 0.90 7.89 4.30
CA ASN A 81 0.00 6.77 4.54
C ASN A 81 -0.71 6.99 5.87
N VAL A 82 -2.03 7.14 5.81
CA VAL A 82 -2.89 7.39 6.98
C VAL A 82 -3.82 6.20 7.17
N ILE A 83 -3.64 5.51 8.28
CA ILE A 83 -4.47 4.37 8.67
C ILE A 83 -5.26 4.76 9.91
N ASN A 84 -6.58 4.76 9.82
CA ASN A 84 -7.47 4.92 10.95
C ASN A 84 -8.21 3.62 11.18
N SER A 85 -8.36 3.23 12.44
CA SER A 85 -9.14 2.06 12.77
C SER A 85 -9.97 2.26 14.04
N PHE A 86 -11.13 1.65 14.02
CA PHE A 86 -12.05 1.53 15.13
C PHE A 86 -12.38 0.06 15.34
N ALA A 87 -12.42 -0.38 16.58
CA ALA A 87 -12.89 -1.70 16.93
C ALA A 87 -13.70 -1.66 18.23
N LEU A 88 -14.84 -2.33 18.20
CA LEU A 88 -15.70 -2.57 19.36
C LEU A 88 -15.76 -4.08 19.60
N SER A 89 -15.49 -4.48 20.81
CA SER A 89 -15.66 -5.86 21.28
C SER A 89 -16.52 -5.82 22.52
N THR A 90 -17.60 -6.57 22.52
CA THR A 90 -18.54 -6.62 23.66
C THR A 90 -19.18 -7.99 23.75
N GLY A 91 -19.75 -8.30 24.90
CA GLY A 91 -20.51 -9.53 25.06
C GLY A 91 -20.56 -10.05 26.48
N ASN A 92 -21.18 -11.21 26.61
CA ASN A 92 -21.23 -12.03 27.79
C ASN A 92 -20.81 -13.47 27.44
N LYS A 93 -20.89 -14.38 28.40
CA LYS A 93 -20.51 -15.79 28.20
C LYS A 93 -21.28 -16.49 27.07
N LYS A 94 -22.52 -16.04 26.78
CA LYS A 94 -23.39 -16.66 25.78
C LYS A 94 -23.40 -15.96 24.44
N ASN A 95 -23.11 -14.65 24.40
CA ASN A 95 -23.15 -13.87 23.19
C ASN A 95 -21.97 -12.89 23.18
N GLN A 96 -21.17 -12.93 22.15
CA GLN A 96 -20.01 -12.06 21.96
C GLN A 96 -20.09 -11.43 20.58
N ALA A 97 -19.97 -10.11 20.52
CA ALA A 97 -19.98 -9.34 19.29
C ALA A 97 -18.66 -8.60 19.10
N TYR A 98 -18.21 -8.58 17.88
CA TYR A 98 -17.05 -7.81 17.40
C TYR A 98 -17.45 -7.01 16.18
N LEU A 99 -17.12 -5.75 16.19
CA LEU A 99 -17.29 -4.82 15.08
C LEU A 99 -15.96 -4.10 14.85
N SER A 100 -15.54 -3.96 13.60
CA SER A 100 -14.41 -3.09 13.28
C SER A 100 -14.60 -2.39 11.95
N ALA A 101 -14.04 -1.19 11.87
CA ALA A 101 -13.95 -0.41 10.65
C ALA A 101 -12.52 0.14 10.55
N SER A 102 -11.95 0.14 9.35
CA SER A 102 -10.65 0.77 9.11
C SER A 102 -10.59 1.41 7.75
N THR A 103 -9.84 2.50 7.67
CA THR A 103 -9.51 3.18 6.43
C THR A 103 -8.00 3.25 6.26
N THR A 104 -7.52 3.01 5.05
CA THR A 104 -6.14 3.25 4.66
C THR A 104 -6.17 4.19 3.47
N ASN A 105 -5.55 5.35 3.62
CA ASN A 105 -5.42 6.34 2.56
C ASN A 105 -3.94 6.60 2.32
N THR A 106 -3.47 6.29 1.13
CA THR A 106 -2.06 6.41 0.77
C THR A 106 -1.90 7.31 -0.43
N THR A 107 -1.07 8.33 -0.27
CA THR A 107 -0.45 9.07 -1.37
C THR A 107 0.97 8.57 -1.49
N ASN A 108 1.34 8.06 -2.65
CA ASN A 108 2.68 7.53 -2.87
C ASN A 108 3.71 8.65 -3.11
N ILE A 109 5.00 8.30 -3.03
CA ILE A 109 6.09 9.22 -3.39
C ILE A 109 6.11 9.57 -4.88
N LEU A 110 5.51 8.74 -5.73
CA LEU A 110 5.31 9.02 -7.16
C LEU A 110 4.08 9.89 -7.35
N PRO A 111 4.16 10.97 -8.14
CA PRO A 111 3.00 11.80 -8.47
C PRO A 111 1.85 10.98 -9.07
N ASN A 112 0.62 11.43 -8.84
CA ASN A 112 -0.60 10.80 -9.35
C ASN A 112 -0.79 9.32 -8.96
N SER A 113 -0.05 8.81 -8.00
CA SER A 113 -0.17 7.43 -7.51
C SER A 113 -0.73 7.40 -6.09
N GLY A 114 -1.65 6.50 -5.85
CA GLY A 114 -2.30 6.39 -4.55
C GLY A 114 -3.06 5.09 -4.36
N TYR A 115 -3.45 4.85 -3.12
CA TYR A 115 -4.14 3.65 -2.70
C TYR A 115 -5.14 3.99 -1.60
N ASN A 116 -6.38 3.55 -1.77
CA ASN A 116 -7.41 3.69 -0.75
C ASN A 116 -8.05 2.35 -0.46
N ARG A 117 -8.18 2.03 0.81
CA ARG A 117 -8.83 0.81 1.25
C ARG A 117 -9.72 1.08 2.46
N TYR A 118 -10.92 0.53 2.40
CA TYR A 118 -11.92 0.58 3.45
C TYR A 118 -12.29 -0.84 3.82
N ASN A 119 -12.17 -1.18 5.10
CA ASN A 119 -12.55 -2.48 5.64
C ASN A 119 -13.66 -2.29 6.66
N PHE A 120 -14.64 -3.15 6.59
CA PHE A 120 -15.68 -3.29 7.59
C PHE A 120 -15.82 -4.77 7.95
N THR A 121 -15.84 -5.08 9.23
CA THR A 121 -15.97 -6.47 9.71
C THR A 121 -16.93 -6.51 10.87
N VAL A 122 -17.84 -7.47 10.81
CA VAL A 122 -18.72 -7.82 11.92
C VAL A 122 -18.60 -9.32 12.20
N ARG A 123 -18.60 -9.70 13.46
CA ARG A 123 -18.60 -11.10 13.89
C ARG A 123 -19.43 -11.24 15.16
N ASN A 124 -20.22 -12.29 15.20
CA ASN A 124 -20.98 -12.65 16.39
C ASN A 124 -20.79 -14.13 16.70
N THR A 125 -20.53 -14.44 17.96
CA THR A 125 -20.46 -15.80 18.49
C THR A 125 -21.53 -15.96 19.54
N THR A 126 -22.46 -16.87 19.33
CA THR A 126 -23.60 -17.10 20.24
C THR A 126 -23.70 -18.58 20.63
N SER A 127 -23.76 -18.84 21.93
CA SER A 127 -24.02 -20.16 22.47
C SER A 127 -25.50 -20.30 22.87
N PHE A 128 -26.12 -21.39 22.51
CA PHE A 128 -27.53 -21.68 22.77
C PHE A 128 -27.75 -23.17 23.13
N LEU A 129 -28.98 -23.55 23.44
CA LEU A 129 -29.35 -24.90 23.94
C LEU A 129 -28.54 -25.33 25.17
N LYS A 130 -28.41 -24.44 26.16
CA LYS A 130 -27.61 -24.69 27.40
C LYS A 130 -26.14 -25.00 27.07
N ASP A 131 -25.56 -24.19 26.18
CA ASP A 131 -24.16 -24.26 25.69
C ASP A 131 -23.80 -25.55 24.91
N LYS A 132 -24.82 -26.29 24.48
CA LYS A 132 -24.58 -27.47 23.61
C LYS A 132 -24.30 -27.12 22.14
N MET A 133 -24.67 -25.92 21.71
CA MET A 133 -24.43 -25.44 20.37
C MET A 133 -23.84 -24.04 20.40
N THR A 134 -22.87 -23.78 19.53
CA THR A 134 -22.27 -22.47 19.33
C THR A 134 -22.33 -22.11 17.85
N LEU A 135 -22.92 -20.96 17.56
CA LEU A 135 -22.89 -20.33 16.24
C LEU A 135 -21.83 -19.23 16.24
N ASP A 136 -20.89 -19.31 15.32
CA ASP A 136 -19.88 -18.28 15.07
C ASP A 136 -20.06 -17.80 13.63
N ALA A 137 -20.61 -16.62 13.45
CA ALA A 137 -20.89 -16.02 12.16
C ALA A 137 -20.20 -14.68 12.00
N GLY A 138 -19.62 -14.44 10.85
CA GLY A 138 -18.96 -13.18 10.54
C GLY A 138 -19.09 -12.79 9.09
N ALA A 139 -19.03 -11.49 8.83
CA ALA A 139 -18.97 -10.92 7.51
C ALA A 139 -17.91 -9.82 7.47
N SER A 140 -17.23 -9.73 6.34
CA SER A 140 -16.27 -8.65 6.07
C SER A 140 -16.54 -8.07 4.70
N TYR A 141 -16.52 -6.75 4.63
CA TYR A 141 -16.61 -6.02 3.37
C TYR A 141 -15.35 -5.19 3.18
N ILE A 142 -14.74 -5.30 2.00
CA ILE A 142 -13.51 -4.60 1.66
C ILE A 142 -13.74 -3.89 0.33
N LEU A 143 -13.51 -2.58 0.33
CA LEU A 143 -13.43 -1.76 -0.87
C LEU A 143 -12.01 -1.24 -1.02
N GLN A 144 -11.43 -1.46 -2.20
CA GLN A 144 -10.05 -1.08 -2.51
C GLN A 144 -10.02 -0.38 -3.85
N ASN A 145 -9.30 0.74 -3.91
CA ASN A 145 -9.04 1.48 -5.12
C ASN A 145 -7.55 1.78 -5.22
N ASP A 146 -6.96 1.36 -6.34
CA ASP A 146 -5.58 1.64 -6.70
C ASP A 146 -5.57 2.68 -7.83
N LYS A 147 -4.72 3.68 -7.71
CA LYS A 147 -4.52 4.69 -8.74
C LYS A 147 -3.07 4.69 -9.19
N ASN A 148 -2.84 4.42 -10.48
CA ASN A 148 -1.54 4.52 -11.12
C ASN A 148 -0.41 3.81 -10.33
N MET A 149 -0.65 2.59 -9.88
CA MET A 149 0.37 1.79 -9.23
C MET A 149 1.50 1.48 -10.21
N MET A 150 2.72 1.72 -9.78
CA MET A 150 3.90 1.48 -10.61
C MET A 150 4.03 0.00 -10.94
N SER A 151 4.16 -0.29 -12.23
CA SER A 151 4.48 -1.64 -12.71
C SER A 151 5.97 -1.95 -12.53
N GLN A 152 6.28 -3.20 -12.29
CA GLN A 152 7.67 -3.67 -12.34
C GLN A 152 8.13 -3.83 -13.79
N GLY A 153 9.42 -3.60 -14.02
CA GLY A 153 10.03 -3.71 -15.33
C GLY A 153 10.30 -2.35 -15.99
N TYR A 154 10.70 -2.40 -17.26
CA TYR A 154 11.10 -1.21 -18.04
C TYR A 154 9.89 -0.43 -18.55
N TYR A 155 8.87 -1.15 -19.04
CA TYR A 155 7.66 -0.54 -19.57
C TYR A 155 6.74 -0.10 -18.43
N TYR A 156 6.12 1.05 -18.57
CA TYR A 156 5.23 1.66 -17.56
C TYR A 156 5.90 2.01 -16.22
N ASN A 157 7.25 2.00 -16.19
CA ASN A 157 8.02 2.45 -15.06
C ASN A 157 8.67 3.81 -15.40
N PRO A 158 8.35 4.90 -14.70
CA PRO A 158 8.89 6.22 -14.99
C PRO A 158 10.38 6.35 -14.66
N LEU A 159 10.92 5.50 -13.78
CA LEU A 159 12.29 5.64 -13.28
C LEU A 159 13.38 5.55 -14.36
N PRO A 160 13.33 4.61 -15.33
CA PRO A 160 14.33 4.59 -16.40
C PRO A 160 14.35 5.87 -17.24
N GLY A 161 13.18 6.42 -17.56
CA GLY A 161 13.06 7.69 -18.26
C GLY A 161 13.57 8.86 -17.45
N LEU A 162 13.24 8.89 -16.16
CA LEU A 162 13.69 9.91 -15.23
C LEU A 162 15.24 9.92 -15.09
N TYR A 163 15.88 8.75 -14.96
CA TYR A 163 17.32 8.65 -14.83
C TYR A 163 18.08 9.01 -16.12
N ARG A 164 17.49 8.69 -17.26
CA ARG A 164 18.06 8.96 -18.61
C ARG A 164 17.63 10.31 -19.18
N PHE A 165 16.87 11.10 -18.44
CA PHE A 165 16.41 12.39 -18.93
C PHE A 165 17.58 13.27 -19.40
N PRO A 166 17.50 13.84 -20.61
CA PRO A 166 18.60 14.64 -21.19
C PRO A 166 18.91 15.87 -20.35
N ARG A 167 20.17 16.13 -20.11
CA ARG A 167 20.62 17.22 -19.24
C ARG A 167 20.52 18.61 -19.86
N SER A 168 20.34 18.68 -21.19
CA SER A 168 20.12 19.95 -21.92
C SER A 168 18.66 20.36 -22.00
N GLU A 169 17.74 19.47 -21.62
CA GLU A 169 16.30 19.69 -21.73
C GLU A 169 15.70 20.13 -20.39
N ASN A 170 14.62 20.91 -20.50
CA ASN A 170 13.86 21.31 -19.33
C ASN A 170 12.87 20.22 -18.93
N PHE A 171 13.00 19.73 -17.71
CA PHE A 171 12.12 18.67 -17.21
C PHE A 171 10.66 19.13 -17.05
N ASP A 172 10.42 20.38 -16.76
CA ASP A 172 9.06 20.90 -16.60
C ASP A 172 8.26 20.88 -17.90
N ASP A 173 8.93 20.96 -19.06
CA ASP A 173 8.26 20.90 -20.36
C ASP A 173 7.67 19.50 -20.65
N VAL A 174 8.21 18.45 -20.04
CA VAL A 174 7.71 17.09 -20.20
C VAL A 174 6.80 16.63 -19.03
N ARG A 175 6.67 17.44 -18.00
CA ARG A 175 5.72 17.20 -16.88
C ARG A 175 4.26 17.40 -17.26
N MET A 176 3.95 17.87 -18.45
CA MET A 176 2.58 18.00 -18.92
C MET A 176 1.98 16.63 -19.20
N PHE A 177 1.29 16.07 -18.21
CA PHE A 177 0.65 14.77 -18.27
C PHE A 177 -0.72 14.77 -18.91
N GLU A 178 -1.25 15.93 -19.25
CA GLU A 178 -2.52 16.04 -19.94
C GLU A 178 -2.33 15.83 -21.43
N ARG A 179 -2.55 14.63 -21.89
CA ARG A 179 -2.86 14.40 -23.29
C ARG A 179 -4.31 14.83 -23.49
N TYR A 180 -4.50 15.90 -24.18
CA TYR A 180 -5.79 16.19 -24.78
C TYR A 180 -6.06 15.08 -25.79
N ASN A 181 -7.03 14.23 -25.50
CA ASN A 181 -7.63 13.39 -26.51
C ASN A 181 -8.47 14.32 -27.39
N SER A 182 -7.88 14.74 -28.51
CA SER A 182 -8.58 15.36 -29.61
C SER A 182 -9.35 14.31 -30.40
#